data_ab9e25b7fe1cb954e8eb4ceef37b940a
#
_entry.id   ab9e25b7fe1cb954e8eb4ceef37b940a
#
_cell.length_a   1.000
_cell.length_b   1.000
_cell.length_c   1.000
_cell.angle_alpha   90.00
_cell.angle_beta   90.00
_cell.angle_gamma   90.00
#
_symmetry.space_group_name_H-M   'P 1'
#
loop_
_entity.id
_entity.type
_entity.pdbx_description
1 polymer ?
#
loop_
_entity_poly.entity_id
_entity_poly.type
_entity_poly.pdbx_seq_one_letter_code
_entity_poly.pdbx_strand_id
1 'polypeptide(L)'
;MPKTLVKVDLRESPYYNDMIHNRWHPDIPIVAWVKPGDDFVIQTYDWTGGFIKNNESADDVRDIDLTIVHFLSGPIGVEGAEPGDLLVVDLLDVGALPESL
;
A
#
# COMPACT_ATOMS: atom_id res chain seq x y z
N MET A 1 7.70 14.87 -13.46
CA MET A 1 6.75 13.75 -13.18
C MET A 1 7.11 13.06 -11.88
N PRO A 2 6.18 12.91 -10.95
CA PRO A 2 6.44 12.10 -9.76
C PRO A 2 6.77 10.67 -10.12
N LYS A 3 7.73 10.10 -9.42
CA LYS A 3 8.13 8.72 -9.64
C LYS A 3 7.19 7.79 -8.89
N THR A 4 6.78 6.69 -9.52
CA THR A 4 6.03 5.63 -8.84
C THR A 4 6.99 4.72 -8.10
N LEU A 5 6.91 4.71 -6.77
CA LEU A 5 7.80 3.93 -5.92
C LEU A 5 7.29 2.54 -5.64
N VAL A 6 5.97 2.38 -5.50
CA VAL A 6 5.34 1.09 -5.27
C VAL A 6 4.28 0.89 -6.36
N LYS A 7 4.38 -0.20 -7.08
CA LYS A 7 3.41 -0.60 -8.11
C LYS A 7 2.70 -1.86 -7.69
N VAL A 8 1.42 -1.95 -8.02
CA VAL A 8 0.63 -3.16 -7.79
C VAL A 8 0.14 -3.71 -9.12
N ASP A 9 0.04 -5.02 -9.19
CA ASP A 9 -0.62 -5.72 -10.29
C ASP A 9 -1.90 -6.34 -9.72
N LEU A 10 -3.04 -5.78 -10.08
CA LEU A 10 -4.33 -6.22 -9.56
C LEU A 10 -4.71 -7.63 -10.00
N ARG A 11 -3.98 -8.20 -10.98
CA ARG A 11 -4.17 -9.57 -11.45
C ARG A 11 -3.43 -10.59 -10.60
N GLU A 12 -2.52 -10.15 -9.73
CA GLU A 12 -1.71 -11.01 -8.88
C GLU A 12 -2.08 -10.85 -7.42
N SER A 13 -1.82 -11.91 -6.65
CA SER A 13 -1.97 -11.87 -5.21
C SER A 13 -0.95 -10.90 -4.59
N PRO A 14 -1.36 -10.10 -3.58
CA PRO A 14 -0.42 -9.26 -2.84
C PRO A 14 0.77 -10.01 -2.24
N TYR A 15 0.62 -11.30 -1.96
CA TYR A 15 1.69 -12.12 -1.39
C TYR A 15 2.91 -12.27 -2.31
N TYR A 16 2.75 -12.03 -3.62
CA TYR A 16 3.85 -12.11 -4.58
C TYR A 16 4.55 -10.77 -4.81
N ASN A 17 4.12 -9.71 -4.13
CA ASN A 17 4.70 -8.38 -4.28
C ASN A 17 5.54 -8.05 -3.05
N ASP A 18 6.86 -7.96 -3.23
CA ASP A 18 7.80 -7.69 -2.14
C ASP A 18 7.66 -6.28 -1.55
N MET A 19 6.94 -5.38 -2.23
CA MET A 19 6.69 -4.03 -1.77
C MET A 19 5.41 -3.91 -0.95
N ILE A 20 4.74 -5.03 -0.67
CA ILE A 20 3.48 -5.09 0.05
C ILE A 20 3.66 -5.95 1.30
N HIS A 21 3.08 -5.52 2.41
CA HIS A 21 3.08 -6.29 3.65
C HIS A 21 1.72 -6.13 4.35
N ASN A 22 1.50 -6.88 5.41
CA ASN A 22 0.26 -6.82 6.18
C ASN A 22 0.51 -6.77 7.69
N ARG A 23 1.66 -6.24 8.08
CA ARG A 23 2.06 -6.12 9.49
C ARG A 23 2.67 -4.76 9.76
N TRP A 24 2.56 -4.34 11.00
CA TRP A 24 3.25 -3.16 11.53
C TRP A 24 4.42 -3.66 12.36
N HIS A 25 5.60 -3.72 11.77
CA HIS A 25 6.78 -4.23 12.44
C HIS A 25 8.04 -3.49 11.96
N PRO A 26 8.93 -3.09 12.89
CA PRO A 26 10.12 -2.31 12.52
C PRO A 26 11.13 -3.08 11.66
N ASP A 27 11.07 -4.41 11.66
CA ASP A 27 12.02 -5.24 10.89
C ASP A 27 11.55 -5.51 9.45
N ILE A 28 10.37 -5.03 9.04
CA ILE A 28 9.96 -5.14 7.64
C ILE A 28 10.88 -4.26 6.81
N PRO A 29 11.57 -4.80 5.78
CA PRO A 29 12.55 -4.05 5.01
C PRO A 29 11.92 -2.86 4.27
N ILE A 30 12.60 -1.72 4.31
CA ILE A 30 12.20 -0.55 3.53
C ILE A 30 12.41 -0.86 2.06
N VAL A 31 11.39 -0.60 1.23
CA VAL A 31 11.40 -0.96 -0.20
C VAL A 31 11.80 0.20 -1.10
N ALA A 32 11.73 1.43 -0.62
CA ALA A 32 12.15 2.62 -1.35
C ALA A 32 12.45 3.76 -0.38
N TRP A 33 13.25 4.73 -0.82
CA TRP A 33 13.64 5.88 -0.03
C TRP A 33 13.28 7.17 -0.75
N VAL A 34 12.86 8.17 0.00
CA VAL A 34 12.61 9.52 -0.50
C VAL A 34 13.35 10.54 0.34
N LYS A 35 13.59 11.71 -0.24
CA LYS A 35 14.11 12.87 0.48
C LYS A 35 12.95 13.79 0.88
N PRO A 36 13.06 14.53 1.99
CA PRO A 36 12.09 15.56 2.30
C PRO A 36 11.87 16.49 1.11
N GLY A 37 10.60 16.74 0.78
CA GLY A 37 10.22 17.56 -0.36
C GLY A 37 10.00 16.83 -1.67
N ASP A 38 10.34 15.54 -1.75
CA ASP A 38 10.10 14.75 -2.95
C ASP A 38 8.60 14.47 -3.14
N ASP A 39 8.16 14.54 -4.38
CA ASP A 39 6.86 14.04 -4.80
C ASP A 39 6.99 12.62 -5.33
N PHE A 40 6.08 11.74 -4.95
CA PHE A 40 6.11 10.36 -5.40
C PHE A 40 4.71 9.76 -5.42
N VAL A 41 4.57 8.66 -6.13
CA VAL A 41 3.31 7.93 -6.26
C VAL A 41 3.46 6.56 -5.63
N ILE A 42 2.46 6.16 -4.86
CA ILE A 42 2.35 4.81 -4.31
C ILE A 42 1.01 4.24 -4.76
N GLN A 43 1.06 3.08 -5.39
CA GLN A 43 -0.14 2.31 -5.71
C GLN A 43 -0.45 1.37 -4.55
N THR A 44 -1.72 1.10 -4.34
CA THR A 44 -2.17 0.25 -3.24
C THR A 44 -3.18 -0.78 -3.73
N TYR A 45 -3.21 -1.94 -3.05
CA TYR A 45 -4.34 -2.86 -3.15
C TYR A 45 -5.48 -2.35 -2.29
N ASP A 46 -6.70 -2.86 -2.54
CA ASP A 46 -7.73 -2.72 -1.53
C ASP A 46 -7.28 -3.45 -0.25
N TRP A 47 -7.86 -3.07 0.89
CA TRP A 47 -7.40 -3.60 2.18
C TRP A 47 -7.54 -5.13 2.31
N THR A 48 -8.41 -5.73 1.48
CA THR A 48 -8.64 -7.18 1.47
C THR A 48 -7.72 -7.93 0.51
N GLY A 49 -6.93 -7.22 -0.31
CA GLY A 49 -6.07 -7.82 -1.32
C GLY A 49 -6.82 -8.48 -2.46
N GLY A 50 -8.03 -8.02 -2.76
CA GLY A 50 -8.86 -8.57 -3.82
C GLY A 50 -9.82 -9.67 -3.36
N PHE A 51 -9.92 -9.94 -2.06
CA PHE A 51 -10.85 -10.95 -1.57
C PHE A 51 -12.31 -10.56 -1.82
N ILE A 52 -12.65 -9.29 -1.63
CA ILE A 52 -14.00 -8.79 -1.92
C ILE A 52 -14.10 -8.55 -3.42
N LYS A 53 -15.01 -9.26 -4.07
CA LYS A 53 -15.22 -9.21 -5.51
C LYS A 53 -16.44 -8.37 -5.87
N ASN A 54 -16.44 -7.85 -7.09
CA ASN A 54 -17.62 -7.20 -7.65
C ASN A 54 -18.61 -8.26 -8.14
N ASN A 55 -19.28 -8.89 -7.20
CA ASN A 55 -20.38 -9.81 -7.46
C ASN A 55 -21.59 -9.37 -6.64
N GLU A 56 -22.75 -9.93 -6.87
CA GLU A 56 -23.98 -9.53 -6.19
C GLU A 56 -24.20 -10.25 -4.86
N SER A 57 -23.12 -10.71 -4.23
CA SER A 57 -23.16 -11.45 -2.96
C SER A 57 -22.42 -10.70 -1.87
N ALA A 58 -22.96 -10.72 -0.66
CA ALA A 58 -22.28 -10.22 0.54
C ALA A 58 -21.41 -11.28 1.22
N ASP A 59 -21.29 -12.47 0.64
CA ASP A 59 -20.55 -13.58 1.24
C ASP A 59 -19.08 -13.25 1.42
N ASP A 60 -18.49 -12.47 0.52
CA ASP A 60 -17.09 -12.05 0.62
C ASP A 60 -16.84 -11.24 1.90
N VAL A 61 -17.78 -10.38 2.28
CA VAL A 61 -17.65 -9.60 3.52
C VAL A 61 -17.77 -10.50 4.74
N ARG A 62 -18.71 -11.45 4.71
CA ARG A 62 -18.88 -12.40 5.79
C ARG A 62 -17.66 -13.28 6.00
N ASP A 63 -17.02 -13.72 4.91
CA ASP A 63 -16.01 -14.77 4.93
C ASP A 63 -14.57 -14.22 4.98
N ILE A 64 -14.39 -12.90 5.03
CA ILE A 64 -13.06 -12.31 5.04
C ILE A 64 -12.26 -12.73 6.27
N ASP A 65 -10.99 -13.06 6.04
CA ASP A 65 -10.06 -13.41 7.11
C ASP A 65 -9.39 -12.14 7.64
N LEU A 66 -9.82 -11.67 8.80
CA LEU A 66 -9.29 -10.45 9.40
C LEU A 66 -7.86 -10.62 9.95
N THR A 67 -7.31 -11.85 9.95
CA THR A 67 -5.94 -12.08 10.44
C THR A 67 -4.88 -11.78 9.39
N ILE A 68 -5.26 -11.65 8.11
CA ILE A 68 -4.32 -11.45 7.00
C ILE A 68 -4.46 -10.11 6.29
N VAL A 69 -5.38 -9.27 6.70
CA VAL A 69 -5.55 -7.90 6.22
C VAL A 69 -4.97 -6.93 7.27
N HIS A 70 -4.69 -5.70 7.00
CA HIS A 70 -4.74 -4.93 5.75
C HIS A 70 -3.46 -5.09 4.94
N PHE A 71 -3.57 -5.08 3.61
CA PHE A 71 -2.39 -5.04 2.75
C PHE A 71 -1.90 -3.59 2.62
N LEU A 72 -0.64 -3.38 2.92
CA LEU A 72 -0.01 -2.07 3.02
C LEU A 72 1.13 -1.96 2.02
N SER A 73 1.22 -0.84 1.34
CA SER A 73 2.32 -0.55 0.41
C SER A 73 3.49 0.11 1.13
N GLY A 74 4.68 -0.41 0.94
CA GLY A 74 5.88 0.10 1.58
C GLY A 74 6.60 -0.98 2.38
N PRO A 75 7.32 -0.60 3.45
CA PRO A 75 7.51 0.75 3.99
C PRO A 75 8.38 1.65 3.11
N ILE A 76 8.14 2.96 3.18
CA ILE A 76 8.95 3.96 2.50
C ILE A 76 9.82 4.67 3.54
N GLY A 77 11.12 4.69 3.31
CA GLY A 77 12.05 5.42 4.16
C GLY A 77 12.14 6.89 3.77
N VAL A 78 12.28 7.75 4.75
CA VAL A 78 12.52 9.17 4.54
C VAL A 78 13.95 9.48 5.00
N GLU A 79 14.80 9.91 4.07
CA GLU A 79 16.20 10.20 4.40
C GLU A 79 16.30 11.28 5.48
N GLY A 80 17.08 10.99 6.53
CA GLY A 80 17.31 11.88 7.64
C GLY A 80 16.23 11.87 8.74
N ALA A 81 15.11 11.16 8.54
CA ALA A 81 14.08 11.06 9.56
C ALA A 81 14.51 10.11 10.69
N GLU A 82 14.22 10.49 11.91
CA GLU A 82 14.59 9.75 13.11
C GLU A 82 13.38 9.57 14.03
N PRO A 83 13.41 8.56 14.93
CA PRO A 83 12.37 8.41 15.93
C PRO A 83 12.17 9.71 16.73
N GLY A 84 10.92 10.11 16.91
CA GLY A 84 10.56 11.36 17.58
C GLY A 84 10.31 12.52 16.63
N ASP A 85 10.69 12.40 15.34
CA ASP A 85 10.40 13.42 14.35
C ASP A 85 8.92 13.45 13.99
N LEU A 86 8.43 14.63 13.63
CA LEU A 86 7.10 14.80 13.08
C LEU A 86 7.18 14.71 11.55
N LEU A 87 6.54 13.71 10.97
CA LEU A 87 6.41 13.61 9.52
C LEU A 87 5.14 14.33 9.05
N VAL A 88 5.32 15.25 8.12
CA VAL A 88 4.20 15.92 7.47
C VAL A 88 4.04 15.33 6.07
N VAL A 89 2.89 14.73 5.79
CA VAL A 89 2.59 14.09 4.51
C VAL A 89 1.46 14.85 3.84
N ASP A 90 1.76 15.46 2.70
CA ASP A 90 0.76 16.15 1.89
C ASP A 90 0.24 15.20 0.82
N LEU A 91 -1.06 14.94 0.84
CA LEU A 91 -1.72 14.13 -0.18
C LEU A 91 -2.09 15.04 -1.36
N LEU A 92 -1.27 14.99 -2.40
CA LEU A 92 -1.43 15.86 -3.56
C LEU A 92 -2.56 15.39 -4.49
N ASP A 93 -2.77 14.08 -4.56
CA ASP A 93 -3.83 13.48 -5.37
C ASP A 93 -4.14 12.09 -4.82
N VAL A 94 -5.40 11.71 -4.83
CA VAL A 94 -5.87 10.39 -4.42
C VAL A 94 -6.95 9.94 -5.40
N GLY A 95 -6.78 8.77 -5.99
CA GLY A 95 -7.74 8.26 -6.96
C GLY A 95 -7.63 6.76 -7.13
N ALA A 96 -8.59 6.20 -7.84
CA ALA A 96 -8.59 4.78 -8.16
C ALA A 96 -7.69 4.50 -9.37
N LEU A 97 -7.02 3.35 -9.37
CA LEU A 97 -6.33 2.88 -10.56
C LEU A 97 -7.35 2.56 -11.65
N PRO A 98 -7.07 2.91 -12.91
CA PRO A 98 -8.01 2.63 -14.01
C PRO A 98 -8.44 1.18 -14.09
N GLU A 99 -7.55 0.24 -13.80
CA GLU A 99 -7.80 -1.19 -13.85
C GLU A 99 -8.75 -1.68 -12.75
N SER A 100 -8.99 -0.86 -11.74
CA SER A 100 -9.87 -1.23 -10.62
C SER A 100 -11.33 -0.84 -10.83
N LEU A 101 -11.62 -0.13 -11.90
CA LEU A 101 -12.97 0.41 -12.18
C LEU A 101 -13.80 -0.52 -13.06
#